data_20f95b595e6431c6edb6f13d7c6dfba9
#
_entry.id   20f95b595e6431c6edb6f13d7c6dfba9
#
_cell.length_a   1.000
_cell.length_b   1.000
_cell.length_c   1.000
_cell.angle_alpha   90.00
_cell.angle_beta   90.00
_cell.angle_gamma   90.00
#
_symmetry.space_group_name_H-M   'P 1'
#
loop_
_entity.id
_entity.type
_entity.pdbx_description
1 polymer ?
#
loop_
_entity_poly.entity_id
_entity_poly.type
_entity_poly.pdbx_seq_one_letter_code
_entity_poly.pdbx_strand_id
1 'polypeptide(L)'
;MPRINPERLLSDLRHLRSIGAQGKGVVRPAFSPKDMEARGWLKQRYEEAGLDATIDGVGNVIGRSRNPGKALLVGSHSDTQPTGGWLDGALGVIYGLEVVRALAADSATRHLAV
;
A
#
# COMPACT_ATOMS: atom_id res chain seq x y z
N MET A 1 -16.80 15.60 -0.62
CA MET A 1 -16.79 14.12 -0.55
C MET A 1 -15.47 13.61 -1.08
N PRO A 2 -14.79 12.74 -0.34
CA PRO A 2 -13.50 12.19 -0.79
C PRO A 2 -13.65 11.47 -2.13
N ARG A 3 -12.66 11.64 -2.99
CA ARG A 3 -12.66 11.02 -4.31
C ARG A 3 -11.32 10.32 -4.55
N ILE A 4 -11.38 9.09 -5.01
CA ILE A 4 -10.20 8.36 -5.45
C ILE A 4 -9.70 8.89 -6.80
N ASN A 5 -8.42 8.73 -7.05
CA ASN A 5 -7.82 8.95 -8.37
C ASN A 5 -7.56 7.58 -9.02
N PRO A 6 -8.41 7.15 -9.97
CA PRO A 6 -8.30 5.82 -10.57
C PRO A 6 -7.00 5.61 -11.35
N GLU A 7 -6.48 6.66 -12.00
CA GLU A 7 -5.24 6.56 -12.77
C GLU A 7 -4.04 6.33 -11.85
N ARG A 8 -3.98 7.07 -10.74
CA ARG A 8 -2.93 6.89 -9.72
C ARG A 8 -3.00 5.52 -9.08
N LEU A 9 -4.21 5.06 -8.71
CA LEU A 9 -4.43 3.73 -8.17
C LEU A 9 -3.93 2.64 -9.12
N LEU A 10 -4.32 2.70 -10.39
CA LEU A 10 -3.90 1.72 -11.38
C LEU A 10 -2.40 1.79 -11.67
N SER A 11 -1.81 2.98 -11.67
CA SER A 11 -0.37 3.16 -11.84
C SER A 11 0.41 2.49 -10.71
N ASP A 12 0.01 2.73 -9.46
CA ASP A 12 0.65 2.09 -8.29
C ASP A 12 0.49 0.58 -8.29
N LEU A 13 -0.70 0.09 -8.65
CA LEU A 13 -0.97 -1.35 -8.73
C LEU A 13 -0.10 -2.03 -9.81
N ARG A 14 0.05 -1.41 -10.98
CA ARG A 14 0.92 -1.90 -12.05
C ARG A 14 2.40 -1.85 -11.66
N HIS A 15 2.81 -0.82 -10.94
CA HIS A 15 4.18 -0.74 -10.42
C HIS A 15 4.45 -1.88 -9.44
N LEU A 16 3.57 -2.11 -8.49
CA LEU A 16 3.70 -3.21 -7.53
C LEU A 16 3.73 -4.58 -8.25
N ARG A 17 2.92 -4.75 -9.30
CA ARG A 17 2.98 -5.93 -10.17
C ARG A 17 4.36 -6.13 -10.79
N SER A 18 5.03 -5.06 -11.19
CA SER A 18 6.34 -5.14 -11.85
C SER A 18 7.43 -5.70 -10.95
N ILE A 19 7.29 -5.57 -9.63
CA ILE A 19 8.25 -6.10 -8.65
C ILE A 19 8.01 -7.60 -8.50
N GLY A 20 8.85 -8.39 -9.14
CA GLY A 20 8.74 -9.85 -9.18
C GLY A 20 7.87 -10.40 -10.32
N ALA A 21 7.49 -9.58 -11.29
CA ALA A 21 6.69 -10.03 -12.43
C ALA A 21 7.37 -11.19 -13.17
N GLN A 22 6.60 -12.25 -13.44
CA GLN A 22 7.04 -13.41 -14.18
C GLN A 22 5.88 -13.95 -15.02
N GLY A 23 5.99 -13.89 -16.34
CA GLY A 23 4.89 -14.27 -17.23
C GLY A 23 3.62 -13.45 -16.94
N LYS A 24 2.51 -14.12 -16.73
CA LYS A 24 1.23 -13.48 -16.36
C LYS A 24 1.08 -13.21 -14.86
N GLY A 25 1.95 -13.77 -14.04
CA GLY A 25 1.89 -13.72 -12.59
C GLY A 25 3.01 -12.92 -11.95
N VAL A 26 3.13 -13.06 -10.67
CA VAL A 26 4.16 -12.46 -9.82
C VAL A 26 4.78 -13.50 -8.92
N VAL A 27 6.09 -13.49 -8.82
CA VAL A 27 6.87 -14.30 -7.88
C VAL A 27 7.48 -13.36 -6.85
N ARG A 28 6.82 -13.25 -5.71
CA ARG A 28 7.23 -12.37 -4.60
C ARG A 28 6.88 -13.02 -3.26
N PRO A 29 7.47 -14.19 -2.98
CA PRO A 29 7.25 -14.87 -1.70
C PRO A 29 7.69 -14.01 -0.52
N ALA A 30 7.03 -14.16 0.63
CA ALA A 30 7.34 -13.42 1.84
C ALA A 30 8.83 -13.50 2.19
N PHE A 31 9.42 -12.36 2.51
CA PHE A 31 10.84 -12.18 2.84
C PHE A 31 11.84 -12.50 1.72
N SER A 32 11.39 -12.75 0.50
CA SER A 32 12.27 -12.82 -0.65
C SER A 32 12.85 -11.44 -0.97
N PRO A 33 13.95 -11.35 -1.74
CA PRO A 33 14.51 -10.06 -2.16
C PRO A 33 13.49 -9.15 -2.85
N LYS A 34 12.61 -9.72 -3.66
CA LYS A 34 11.54 -8.97 -4.34
C LYS A 34 10.45 -8.49 -3.37
N ASP A 35 10.13 -9.27 -2.35
CA ASP A 35 9.21 -8.84 -1.31
C ASP A 35 9.79 -7.69 -0.49
N MET A 36 11.06 -7.75 -0.14
CA MET A 36 11.73 -6.65 0.58
C MET A 36 11.82 -5.39 -0.28
N GLU A 37 12.05 -5.52 -1.58
CA GLU A 37 11.98 -4.40 -2.54
C GLU A 37 10.59 -3.76 -2.56
N ALA A 38 9.54 -4.59 -2.64
CA ALA A 38 8.15 -4.12 -2.62
C ALA A 38 7.80 -3.40 -1.31
N ARG A 39 8.23 -3.92 -0.16
CA ARG A 39 8.01 -3.29 1.15
C ARG A 39 8.69 -1.92 1.25
N GLY A 40 9.92 -1.80 0.76
CA GLY A 40 10.63 -0.52 0.69
C GLY A 40 9.91 0.50 -0.20
N TRP A 41 9.42 0.07 -1.34
CA TRP A 41 8.63 0.90 -2.24
C TRP A 41 7.31 1.34 -1.60
N LEU A 42 6.59 0.44 -0.94
CA LEU A 42 5.35 0.76 -0.23
C LEU A 42 5.58 1.78 0.89
N LYS A 43 6.65 1.60 1.68
CA LYS A 43 7.03 2.56 2.70
C LYS A 43 7.19 3.95 2.11
N GLN A 44 7.91 4.07 0.99
CA GLN A 44 8.10 5.34 0.30
C GLN A 44 6.77 5.92 -0.18
N ARG A 45 5.88 5.10 -0.74
CA ARG A 45 4.53 5.56 -1.16
C ARG A 45 3.71 6.07 0.01
N TYR A 46 3.79 5.42 1.16
CA TYR A 46 3.12 5.87 2.38
C TYR A 46 3.64 7.23 2.84
N GLU A 47 4.97 7.42 2.85
CA GLU A 47 5.60 8.69 3.19
C GLU A 47 5.16 9.81 2.23
N GLU A 48 5.12 9.55 0.94
CA GLU A 48 4.64 10.50 -0.07
C GLU A 48 3.14 10.83 0.08
N ALA A 49 2.37 9.92 0.66
CA ALA A 49 0.96 10.16 1.00
C ALA A 49 0.77 10.97 2.31
N GLY A 50 1.88 11.36 2.96
CA GLY A 50 1.85 12.14 4.20
C GLY A 50 1.77 11.32 5.49
N LEU A 51 2.00 10.01 5.39
CA LEU A 51 2.00 9.12 6.56
C LEU A 51 3.40 9.02 7.18
N ASP A 52 3.45 8.82 8.49
CA ASP A 52 4.65 8.31 9.15
C ASP A 52 4.72 6.81 8.88
N ALA A 53 5.71 6.39 8.10
CA ALA A 53 5.82 5.00 7.65
C ALA A 53 7.02 4.29 8.28
N THR A 54 6.79 3.05 8.68
CA THR A 54 7.81 2.18 9.28
C THR A 54 7.70 0.76 8.73
N ILE A 55 8.82 0.04 8.75
CA ILE A 55 8.84 -1.42 8.62
C ILE A 55 9.21 -1.96 9.99
N ASP A 56 8.31 -2.71 10.63
CA ASP A 56 8.51 -3.21 11.98
C ASP A 56 9.43 -4.45 12.04
N GLY A 57 9.64 -4.96 13.26
CA GLY A 57 10.56 -6.07 13.48
C GLY A 57 10.14 -7.42 12.86
N VAL A 58 8.90 -7.55 12.40
CA VAL A 58 8.39 -8.73 11.69
C VAL A 58 8.04 -8.42 10.23
N GLY A 59 8.44 -7.23 9.77
CA GLY A 59 8.35 -6.86 8.36
C GLY A 59 7.04 -6.22 7.93
N ASN A 60 6.11 -5.90 8.83
CA ASN A 60 4.92 -5.15 8.46
C ASN A 60 5.30 -3.74 8.00
N VAL A 61 4.72 -3.29 6.90
CA VAL A 61 4.83 -1.90 6.44
C VAL A 61 3.62 -1.15 6.98
N ILE A 62 3.86 -0.24 7.90
CA ILE A 62 2.82 0.49 8.61
C ILE A 62 2.96 1.97 8.28
N GLY A 63 1.90 2.56 7.72
CA GLY A 63 1.78 4.00 7.54
C GLY A 63 0.71 4.55 8.47
N ARG A 64 1.03 5.56 9.24
CA ARG A 64 0.12 6.16 10.21
C ARG A 64 -0.03 7.65 9.96
N SER A 65 -1.27 8.12 9.93
CA SER A 65 -1.53 9.55 9.90
C SER A 65 -1.10 10.22 11.21
N ARG A 66 -0.80 11.51 11.16
CA ARG A 66 -0.48 12.31 12.36
C ARG A 66 -1.71 12.81 13.10
N ASN A 67 -2.90 12.48 12.59
CA ASN A 67 -4.14 12.90 13.21
C ASN A 67 -4.38 12.15 14.52
N PRO A 68 -4.85 12.85 15.57
CA PRO A 68 -5.09 12.24 16.88
C PRO A 68 -6.36 11.38 16.87
N GLY A 69 -6.48 10.52 17.86
CA GLY A 69 -7.67 9.74 18.12
C GLY A 69 -7.59 8.30 17.67
N LYS A 70 -8.74 7.63 17.65
CA LYS A 70 -8.84 6.26 17.16
C LYS A 70 -8.65 6.23 15.66
N ALA A 71 -7.72 5.41 15.19
CA ALA A 71 -7.43 5.27 13.78
C ALA A 71 -8.21 4.11 13.17
N LEU A 72 -8.68 4.31 11.94
CA LEU A 72 -9.15 3.22 11.10
C LEU A 72 -7.94 2.45 10.57
N LEU A 73 -7.92 1.15 10.77
CA LEU A 73 -6.91 0.27 10.20
C LEU A 73 -7.41 -0.31 8.87
N VAL A 74 -6.69 -0.05 7.80
CA VAL A 74 -6.94 -0.62 6.48
C VAL A 74 -5.66 -1.24 5.94
N GLY A 75 -5.75 -2.36 5.25
CA GLY A 75 -4.56 -2.99 4.69
C GLY A 75 -4.83 -4.39 4.16
N SER A 76 -3.75 -5.01 3.71
CA SER A 76 -3.72 -6.36 3.18
C SER A 76 -2.28 -6.87 3.18
N HIS A 77 -1.99 -7.96 2.47
CA HIS A 77 -0.63 -8.47 2.28
C HIS A 77 -0.07 -8.09 0.91
N SER A 78 1.25 -7.98 0.81
CA SER A 78 1.95 -7.63 -0.43
C SER A 78 2.77 -8.77 -1.03
N ASP A 79 3.00 -9.84 -0.26
CA ASP A 79 3.65 -11.05 -0.75
C ASP A 79 2.72 -11.87 -1.65
N THR A 80 3.29 -12.81 -2.38
CA THR A 80 2.54 -13.72 -3.25
C THR A 80 2.85 -15.17 -2.95
N GLN A 81 2.00 -16.05 -3.43
CA GLN A 81 2.34 -17.47 -3.63
C GLN A 81 3.60 -17.59 -4.50
N PRO A 82 4.31 -18.73 -4.54
CA PRO A 82 5.50 -18.91 -5.40
C PRO A 82 5.27 -18.53 -6.85
N THR A 83 4.03 -18.72 -7.37
CA THR A 83 3.57 -18.11 -8.62
C THR A 83 2.14 -17.65 -8.38
N GLY A 84 1.99 -16.38 -8.03
CA GLY A 84 0.69 -15.81 -7.64
C GLY A 84 0.10 -14.87 -8.68
N GLY A 85 -1.16 -14.53 -8.49
CA GLY A 85 -1.81 -13.45 -9.21
C GLY A 85 -1.33 -12.09 -8.69
N TRP A 86 -1.30 -11.12 -9.57
CA TRP A 86 -0.81 -9.77 -9.23
C TRP A 86 -1.84 -8.90 -8.47
N LEU A 87 -3.05 -9.40 -8.31
CA LEU A 87 -4.12 -8.70 -7.57
C LEU A 87 -4.29 -9.20 -6.15
N ASP A 88 -4.00 -10.48 -5.90
CA ASP A 88 -4.18 -11.07 -4.57
C ASP A 88 -3.32 -10.35 -3.53
N GLY A 89 -3.94 -9.87 -2.48
CA GLY A 89 -3.31 -9.04 -1.45
C GLY A 89 -2.96 -7.62 -1.90
N ALA A 90 -2.21 -7.51 -2.98
CA ALA A 90 -1.72 -6.24 -3.53
C ALA A 90 -2.84 -5.23 -3.80
N LEU A 91 -3.98 -5.69 -4.30
CA LEU A 91 -5.14 -4.83 -4.57
C LEU A 91 -5.62 -4.14 -3.28
N GLY A 92 -5.73 -4.88 -2.18
CA GLY A 92 -6.14 -4.33 -0.89
C GLY A 92 -5.16 -3.33 -0.32
N VAL A 93 -3.85 -3.56 -0.50
CA VAL A 93 -2.80 -2.62 -0.09
C VAL A 93 -2.93 -1.29 -0.85
N ILE A 94 -3.04 -1.35 -2.16
CA ILE A 94 -3.14 -0.15 -3.01
C ILE A 94 -4.49 0.56 -2.81
N TYR A 95 -5.58 -0.17 -2.59
CA TYR A 95 -6.86 0.43 -2.22
C TYR A 95 -6.76 1.20 -0.91
N GLY A 96 -6.13 0.62 0.12
CA GLY A 96 -5.91 1.29 1.40
C GLY A 96 -5.12 2.59 1.23
N LEU A 97 -4.04 2.56 0.47
CA LEU A 97 -3.23 3.74 0.17
C LEU A 97 -4.04 4.82 -0.55
N GLU A 98 -4.85 4.45 -1.53
CA GLU A 98 -5.66 5.44 -2.26
C GLU A 98 -6.79 6.02 -1.40
N VAL A 99 -7.38 5.23 -0.51
CA VAL A 99 -8.35 5.72 0.48
C VAL A 99 -7.70 6.78 1.38
N VAL A 100 -6.51 6.53 1.90
CA VAL A 100 -5.77 7.50 2.72
C VAL A 100 -5.56 8.82 1.96
N ARG A 101 -5.13 8.74 0.71
CA ARG A 101 -4.92 9.93 -0.14
C ARG A 101 -6.23 10.70 -0.38
N ALA A 102 -7.32 9.99 -0.63
CA ALA A 102 -8.63 10.61 -0.85
C ALA A 102 -9.15 11.32 0.41
N LEU A 103 -8.99 10.68 1.58
CA LEU A 103 -9.38 11.28 2.87
C LEU A 103 -8.55 12.53 3.17
N ALA A 104 -7.24 12.49 2.93
CA ALA A 104 -6.34 13.62 3.20
C ALA A 104 -6.61 14.82 2.28
N ALA A 105 -7.07 14.59 1.07
CA ALA A 105 -7.36 15.63 0.09
C ALA A 105 -8.69 16.36 0.32
N ASP A 106 -9.61 15.77 1.06
CA ASP A 106 -10.94 16.33 1.28
C ASP A 106 -11.01 17.06 2.63
N SER A 107 -11.52 18.31 2.62
CA SER A 107 -11.58 19.15 3.81
C SER A 107 -12.46 18.58 4.93
N ALA A 108 -13.47 17.80 4.58
CA ALA A 108 -14.38 17.20 5.55
C ALA A 108 -13.79 15.95 6.24
N THR A 109 -12.79 15.31 5.65
CA THR A 109 -12.25 14.02 6.13
C THR A 109 -10.77 14.04 6.50
N ARG A 110 -10.02 15.09 6.13
CA ARG A 110 -8.58 15.18 6.37
C ARG A 110 -8.15 15.07 7.83
N HIS A 111 -9.09 15.28 8.77
CA HIS A 111 -8.84 15.17 10.21
C HIS A 111 -8.94 13.75 10.75
N LEU A 112 -9.43 12.80 9.95
CA LEU A 112 -9.59 11.42 10.37
C LEU A 112 -8.23 10.73 10.51
N ALA A 113 -8.09 9.93 11.58
CA ALA A 113 -6.89 9.12 11.80
C ALA A 113 -7.00 7.79 11.03
N VAL A 114 -5.94 7.44 10.31
CA VAL A 114 -5.83 6.18 9.56
C VAL A 114 -4.46 5.57 9.79
#